data_d466c873f46a667c00ce67665545ec01
#
_entry.id   d466c873f46a667c00ce67665545ec01
#
_cell.length_a   1.000
_cell.length_b   1.000
_cell.length_c   1.000
_cell.angle_alpha   90.00
_cell.angle_beta   90.00
_cell.angle_gamma   90.00
#
_symmetry.space_group_name_H-M   'P 1'
#
loop_
_entity.id
_entity.type
_entity.pdbx_description
1 polymer ?
#
loop_
_entity_poly.entity_id
_entity_poly.type
_entity_poly.pdbx_seq_one_letter_code
_entity_poly.pdbx_strand_id
1 'polypeptide(L)'
;MFRPRHGTALHSIARLSGQVARDADGRPVGDGDFAAQVEQCYLNVATALAGVGGSFDDVAKLTVYVVDWSPEKMPLLGEGVGRAAAKLGIDPVKPITLLGVAALGEPDLLVEVEATAVIEQP
;
A
#
# COMPACT_ATOMS: atom_id res chain seq x y z
N MET A 1 -1.57 -37.76 19.07
CA MET A 1 -0.78 -36.84 18.29
C MET A 1 -1.40 -35.47 18.37
N PHE A 2 -0.62 -34.53 18.79
CA PHE A 2 -1.09 -33.19 18.65
C PHE A 2 -0.89 -32.73 17.22
N ARG A 3 -1.90 -32.18 16.69
CA ARG A 3 -1.81 -31.49 15.43
C ARG A 3 -2.45 -30.14 15.63
N PRO A 4 -1.99 -29.16 14.92
CA PRO A 4 -2.65 -27.88 15.01
C PRO A 4 -4.12 -28.08 14.75
N ARG A 5 -4.93 -27.57 15.64
CA ARG A 5 -6.35 -27.56 15.39
C ARG A 5 -6.60 -26.75 14.14
N HIS A 6 -7.70 -27.04 13.51
CA HIS A 6 -8.13 -26.23 12.41
C HIS A 6 -8.20 -24.79 12.88
N GLY A 7 -7.56 -23.88 12.18
CA GLY A 7 -7.52 -22.51 12.52
C GLY A 7 -6.43 -22.11 13.51
N THR A 8 -5.56 -23.05 13.90
CA THR A 8 -4.44 -22.70 14.77
C THR A 8 -3.16 -22.44 14.00
N ALA A 9 -3.27 -22.09 12.74
CA ALA A 9 -2.11 -21.64 11.98
C ALA A 9 -1.48 -20.43 12.67
N LEU A 10 -0.15 -20.38 12.69
CA LEU A 10 0.57 -19.24 13.23
C LEU A 10 0.44 -18.08 12.28
N HIS A 11 0.29 -16.91 12.85
CA HIS A 11 0.20 -15.67 12.08
C HIS A 11 1.26 -14.69 12.56
N SER A 12 1.79 -13.94 11.64
CA SER A 12 2.64 -12.79 11.92
C SER A 12 1.94 -11.53 11.44
N ILE A 13 2.05 -10.47 12.23
CA ILE A 13 1.58 -9.16 11.81
C ILE A 13 2.77 -8.42 11.22
N ALA A 14 2.64 -8.03 9.96
CA ALA A 14 3.62 -7.20 9.29
C ALA A 14 3.07 -5.79 9.17
N ARG A 15 3.81 -4.83 9.71
CA ARG A 15 3.50 -3.41 9.56
C ARG A 15 4.52 -2.83 8.61
N LEU A 16 4.07 -2.51 7.43
CA LEU A 16 4.93 -1.91 6.44
C LEU A 16 5.00 -0.41 6.70
N SER A 17 6.21 0.11 6.83
CA SER A 17 6.41 1.55 6.92
C SER A 17 5.87 2.22 5.66
N GLY A 18 5.62 3.53 5.73
CA GLY A 18 5.02 4.26 4.65
C GLY A 18 5.79 4.12 3.34
N GLN A 19 5.08 3.70 2.29
CA GLN A 19 5.62 3.59 0.96
C GLN A 19 5.31 4.86 0.19
N VAL A 20 6.30 5.37 -0.51
CA VAL A 20 6.21 6.63 -1.25
C VAL A 20 6.56 6.41 -2.73
N ALA A 21 6.35 7.43 -3.53
CA ALA A 21 6.53 7.35 -4.98
C ALA A 21 8.01 7.44 -5.35
N ARG A 22 8.74 6.38 -5.03
CA ARG A 22 10.14 6.17 -5.40
C ARG A 22 10.27 4.81 -6.07
N ASP A 23 11.13 4.71 -7.08
CA ASP A 23 11.42 3.42 -7.70
C ASP A 23 12.48 2.65 -6.89
N ALA A 24 12.89 1.49 -7.43
CA ALA A 24 13.87 0.64 -6.75
C ALA A 24 15.23 1.31 -6.56
N ASP A 25 15.54 2.32 -7.34
CA ASP A 25 16.79 3.08 -7.24
C ASP A 25 16.63 4.33 -6.38
N GLY A 26 15.47 4.52 -5.79
CA GLY A 26 15.17 5.70 -4.95
C GLY A 26 14.85 6.96 -5.74
N ARG A 27 14.60 6.84 -7.04
CA ARG A 27 14.30 8.00 -7.88
C ARG A 27 12.82 8.37 -7.79
N PRO A 28 12.49 9.66 -7.89
CA PRO A 28 11.10 10.10 -7.91
C PRO A 28 10.33 9.51 -9.09
N VAL A 29 9.10 9.12 -8.85
CA VAL A 29 8.17 8.65 -9.88
C VAL A 29 6.93 9.52 -9.83
N GLY A 30 6.47 10.02 -10.99
CA GLY A 30 5.23 10.77 -11.07
C GLY A 30 5.30 12.13 -10.41
N ASP A 31 6.35 12.91 -10.68
CA ASP A 31 6.47 14.26 -10.16
C ASP A 31 5.27 15.11 -10.61
N GLY A 32 4.53 15.64 -9.63
CA GLY A 32 3.32 16.40 -9.90
C GLY A 32 2.12 15.58 -10.37
N ASP A 33 2.24 14.26 -10.48
CA ASP A 33 1.19 13.37 -10.98
C ASP A 33 0.67 12.49 -9.83
N PHE A 34 -0.46 12.87 -9.25
CA PHE A 34 -1.01 12.18 -8.09
C PHE A 34 -1.35 10.71 -8.39
N ALA A 35 -2.01 10.44 -9.51
CA ALA A 35 -2.39 9.07 -9.88
C ALA A 35 -1.15 8.18 -10.07
N ALA A 36 -0.11 8.70 -10.72
CA ALA A 36 1.13 7.96 -10.91
C ALA A 36 1.83 7.70 -9.58
N GLN A 37 1.80 8.64 -8.66
CA GLN A 37 2.38 8.44 -7.34
C GLN A 37 1.60 7.40 -6.53
N VAL A 38 0.27 7.42 -6.59
CA VAL A 38 -0.58 6.41 -5.95
C VAL A 38 -0.24 5.02 -6.49
N GLU A 39 -0.16 4.89 -7.79
CA GLU A 39 0.21 3.62 -8.43
C GLU A 39 1.54 3.10 -7.89
N GLN A 40 2.56 3.95 -7.87
CA GLN A 40 3.89 3.56 -7.40
C GLN A 40 3.88 3.14 -5.93
N CYS A 41 3.14 3.87 -5.09
CA CYS A 41 3.03 3.50 -3.68
C CYS A 41 2.44 2.09 -3.52
N TYR A 42 1.39 1.78 -4.26
CA TYR A 42 0.78 0.44 -4.21
C TYR A 42 1.71 -0.64 -4.73
N LEU A 43 2.46 -0.37 -5.80
CA LEU A 43 3.47 -1.30 -6.30
C LEU A 43 4.55 -1.55 -5.24
N ASN A 44 4.96 -0.51 -4.54
CA ASN A 44 5.97 -0.62 -3.48
C ASN A 44 5.44 -1.40 -2.28
N VAL A 45 4.16 -1.24 -1.93
CA VAL A 45 3.53 -2.06 -0.88
C VAL A 45 3.59 -3.54 -1.27
N ALA A 46 3.27 -3.87 -2.51
CA ALA A 46 3.33 -5.25 -2.98
C ALA A 46 4.76 -5.81 -2.89
N THR A 47 5.76 -5.03 -3.27
CA THR A 47 7.16 -5.42 -3.18
C THR A 47 7.57 -5.68 -1.74
N ALA A 48 7.17 -4.79 -0.82
CA ALA A 48 7.49 -4.94 0.60
C ALA A 48 6.79 -6.17 1.20
N LEU A 49 5.54 -6.43 0.82
CA LEU A 49 4.82 -7.62 1.26
C LEU A 49 5.52 -8.90 0.80
N ALA A 50 5.93 -8.95 -0.47
CA ALA A 50 6.66 -10.10 -1.00
C ALA A 50 7.96 -10.34 -0.22
N GLY A 51 8.63 -9.28 0.21
CA GLY A 51 9.86 -9.36 0.99
C GLY A 51 9.68 -10.03 2.37
N VAL A 52 8.46 -10.04 2.89
CA VAL A 52 8.15 -10.69 4.18
C VAL A 52 7.26 -11.93 4.01
N GLY A 53 7.19 -12.44 2.80
CA GLY A 53 6.46 -13.69 2.52
C GLY A 53 4.95 -13.53 2.38
N GLY A 54 4.48 -12.32 2.15
CA GLY A 54 3.06 -12.04 2.02
C GLY A 54 2.67 -11.54 0.64
N SER A 55 1.40 -11.24 0.51
CA SER A 55 0.83 -10.65 -0.71
C SER A 55 -0.29 -9.68 -0.32
N PHE A 56 -0.87 -9.03 -1.31
CA PHE A 56 -1.99 -8.12 -1.06
C PHE A 56 -3.20 -8.83 -0.42
N ASP A 57 -3.36 -10.14 -0.65
CA ASP A 57 -4.44 -10.89 0.00
C ASP A 57 -4.31 -10.88 1.53
N ASP A 58 -3.10 -10.68 2.04
CA ASP A 58 -2.84 -10.65 3.48
C ASP A 58 -3.08 -9.28 4.10
N VAL A 59 -3.32 -8.25 3.31
CA VAL A 59 -3.52 -6.90 3.82
C VAL A 59 -4.82 -6.80 4.60
N ALA A 60 -4.70 -6.44 5.86
CA ALA A 60 -5.85 -6.22 6.74
C ALA A 60 -6.33 -4.76 6.69
N LYS A 61 -5.41 -3.83 6.47
CA LYS A 61 -5.73 -2.40 6.46
C LYS A 61 -4.66 -1.60 5.72
N LEU A 62 -5.12 -0.58 5.02
CA LEU A 62 -4.25 0.44 4.44
C LEU A 62 -4.53 1.79 5.09
N THR A 63 -3.50 2.60 5.23
CA THR A 63 -3.64 4.01 5.58
C THR A 63 -2.97 4.81 4.46
N VAL A 64 -3.73 5.76 3.93
CA VAL A 64 -3.27 6.60 2.81
C VAL A 64 -3.22 8.04 3.28
N TYR A 65 -2.04 8.62 3.24
CA TYR A 65 -1.80 10.01 3.60
C TYR A 65 -1.69 10.83 2.31
N VAL A 66 -2.49 11.87 2.21
CA VAL A 66 -2.55 12.68 0.99
C VAL A 66 -2.30 14.14 1.33
N VAL A 67 -1.29 14.72 0.71
CA VAL A 67 -1.03 16.16 0.83
C VAL A 67 -2.13 16.91 0.12
N ASP A 68 -2.68 17.91 0.80
CA ASP A 68 -3.69 18.80 0.22
C ASP A 68 -4.93 18.05 -0.28
N TRP A 69 -5.40 17.12 0.53
CA TRP A 69 -6.55 16.31 0.15
C TRP A 69 -7.79 17.16 -0.12
N SER A 70 -8.46 16.82 -1.22
CA SER A 70 -9.80 17.33 -1.51
C SER A 70 -10.59 16.23 -2.23
N PRO A 71 -11.94 16.27 -2.18
CA PRO A 71 -12.75 15.23 -2.86
C PRO A 71 -12.51 15.14 -4.36
N GLU A 72 -12.05 16.20 -5.00
CA GLU A 72 -11.73 16.17 -6.43
C GLU A 72 -10.60 15.22 -6.76
N LYS A 73 -9.79 14.83 -5.76
CA LYS A 73 -8.69 13.88 -5.96
C LYS A 73 -9.15 12.42 -5.93
N MET A 74 -10.38 12.15 -5.52
CA MET A 74 -10.86 10.77 -5.42
C MET A 74 -10.78 10.01 -6.75
N PRO A 75 -11.19 10.57 -7.90
CA PRO A 75 -11.04 9.85 -9.17
C PRO A 75 -9.60 9.51 -9.50
N LEU A 76 -8.67 10.40 -9.18
CA LEU A 76 -7.24 10.17 -9.43
C LEU A 76 -6.69 9.09 -8.49
N LEU A 77 -7.14 9.07 -7.24
CA LEU A 77 -6.79 8.00 -6.32
C LEU A 77 -7.25 6.66 -6.88
N GLY A 78 -8.51 6.57 -7.30
CA GLY A 78 -9.06 5.37 -7.91
C GLY A 78 -8.31 4.95 -9.17
N GLU A 79 -7.91 5.90 -10.00
CA GLU A 79 -7.13 5.61 -11.19
C GLU A 79 -5.78 4.99 -10.86
N GLY A 80 -5.05 5.56 -9.90
CA GLY A 80 -3.75 5.04 -9.49
C GLY A 80 -3.85 3.64 -8.89
N VAL A 81 -4.84 3.44 -8.02
CA VAL A 81 -5.10 2.12 -7.42
C VAL A 81 -5.46 1.11 -8.49
N GLY A 82 -6.31 1.49 -9.45
CA GLY A 82 -6.72 0.60 -10.54
C GLY A 82 -5.56 0.19 -11.44
N ARG A 83 -4.66 1.12 -11.74
CA ARG A 83 -3.47 0.81 -12.54
C ARG A 83 -2.57 -0.20 -11.82
N ALA A 84 -2.34 0.01 -10.52
CA ALA A 84 -1.52 -0.90 -9.73
C ALA A 84 -2.18 -2.28 -9.66
N ALA A 85 -3.49 -2.33 -9.41
CA ALA A 85 -4.23 -3.58 -9.34
C ALA A 85 -4.14 -4.37 -10.64
N ALA A 86 -4.24 -3.69 -11.78
CA ALA A 86 -4.11 -4.33 -13.09
C ALA A 86 -2.73 -4.92 -13.30
N LYS A 87 -1.67 -4.18 -12.91
CA LYS A 87 -0.30 -4.66 -13.05
C LYS A 87 0.00 -5.83 -12.12
N LEU A 88 -0.57 -5.82 -10.92
CA LEU A 88 -0.31 -6.84 -9.91
C LEU A 88 -1.25 -8.04 -10.03
N GLY A 89 -2.35 -7.91 -10.76
CA GLY A 89 -3.36 -8.96 -10.85
C GLY A 89 -4.09 -9.20 -9.54
N ILE A 90 -4.40 -8.15 -8.79
CA ILE A 90 -4.98 -8.24 -7.46
C ILE A 90 -6.33 -7.53 -7.38
N ASP A 91 -7.10 -7.88 -6.35
CA ASP A 91 -8.25 -7.10 -5.91
C ASP A 91 -7.73 -6.06 -4.89
N PRO A 92 -7.79 -4.77 -5.20
CA PRO A 92 -7.24 -3.74 -4.32
C PRO A 92 -8.19 -3.31 -3.21
N VAL A 93 -9.42 -3.85 -3.17
CA VAL A 93 -10.42 -3.44 -2.19
C VAL A 93 -10.06 -3.96 -0.82
N LYS A 94 -9.59 -3.07 0.04
CA LYS A 94 -9.19 -3.36 1.42
C LYS A 94 -9.74 -2.27 2.33
N PRO A 95 -9.90 -2.53 3.63
CA PRO A 95 -10.20 -1.46 4.56
C PRO A 95 -9.13 -0.37 4.47
N ILE A 96 -9.56 0.86 4.31
CA ILE A 96 -8.66 1.99 4.10
C ILE A 96 -9.05 3.16 4.99
N THR A 97 -8.05 3.82 5.56
CA THR A 97 -8.22 5.12 6.20
C THR A 97 -7.47 6.13 5.35
N LEU A 98 -8.14 7.20 4.97
CA LEU A 98 -7.54 8.27 4.20
C LEU A 98 -7.42 9.51 5.08
N LEU A 99 -6.23 10.07 5.13
CA LEU A 99 -5.92 11.23 5.94
C LEU A 99 -5.28 12.32 5.08
N GLY A 100 -5.83 13.53 5.15
CA GLY A 100 -5.17 14.70 4.59
C GLY A 100 -4.06 15.15 5.52
N VAL A 101 -2.91 15.46 4.97
CA VAL A 101 -1.75 15.94 5.73
C VAL A 101 -1.23 17.22 5.11
N ALA A 102 -0.54 18.03 5.92
CA ALA A 102 0.04 19.28 5.46
C ALA A 102 1.23 19.05 4.54
N ALA A 103 2.04 18.03 4.84
CA ALA A 103 3.27 17.72 4.10
C ALA A 103 3.68 16.27 4.40
N LEU A 104 4.50 15.73 3.53
CA LEU A 104 5.19 14.47 3.74
C LEU A 104 6.69 14.73 3.86
N GLY A 105 7.47 13.66 3.94
CA GLY A 105 8.90 13.77 4.23
C GLY A 105 9.72 14.57 3.21
N GLU A 106 9.24 14.66 1.97
CA GLU A 106 9.89 15.43 0.92
C GLU A 106 8.87 16.24 0.13
N PRO A 107 9.25 17.41 -0.44
CA PRO A 107 8.29 18.33 -1.05
C PRO A 107 7.57 17.78 -2.28
N ASP A 108 8.17 16.85 -2.99
CA ASP A 108 7.57 16.28 -4.19
C ASP A 108 6.59 15.15 -3.91
N LEU A 109 6.55 14.66 -2.66
CA LEU A 109 5.65 13.58 -2.29
C LEU A 109 4.23 14.09 -2.07
N LEU A 110 3.29 13.52 -2.82
CA LEU A 110 1.87 13.88 -2.74
C LEU A 110 1.06 12.85 -1.97
N VAL A 111 1.59 11.64 -1.80
CA VAL A 111 0.88 10.53 -1.18
C VAL A 111 1.87 9.56 -0.55
N GLU A 112 1.44 8.91 0.53
CA GLU A 112 2.19 7.86 1.19
C GLU A 112 1.20 6.79 1.63
N VAL A 113 1.56 5.52 1.51
CA VAL A 113 0.67 4.40 1.84
C VAL A 113 1.36 3.49 2.85
N GLU A 114 0.69 3.26 3.98
CA GLU A 114 1.08 2.26 4.96
C GLU A 114 0.17 1.05 4.84
N ALA A 115 0.69 -0.13 5.14
CA ALA A 115 -0.10 -1.34 5.15
C ALA A 115 0.16 -2.14 6.41
N THR A 116 -0.91 -2.75 6.93
CA THR A 116 -0.82 -3.77 7.96
C THR A 116 -1.31 -5.07 7.35
N ALA A 117 -0.52 -6.11 7.43
CA ALA A 117 -0.84 -7.42 6.89
C ALA A 117 -0.78 -8.48 7.97
N VAL A 118 -1.63 -9.48 7.84
CA VAL A 118 -1.62 -10.67 8.71
C VAL A 118 -1.22 -11.84 7.83
N ILE A 119 -0.04 -12.37 8.08
CA ILE A 119 0.57 -13.38 7.23
C ILE A 119 0.54 -14.70 7.96
N GLU A 120 -0.04 -15.73 7.32
CA GLU A 120 -0.07 -17.06 7.87
C GLU A 120 1.30 -17.71 7.70
N GLN A 121 1.81 -18.28 8.77
CA GLN A 121 3.08 -18.98 8.76
C GLN A 121 2.86 -20.45 8.42
N PRO A 122 3.75 -21.05 7.64
CA PRO A 122 3.65 -22.48 7.31
C PRO A 122 3.80 -23.39 8.51
#